data_2515a707e8b9314fbc87a7ab3fbcd98d
#
_entry.id   2515a707e8b9314fbc87a7ab3fbcd98d
#
_cell.length_a   1.000
_cell.length_b   1.000
_cell.length_c   1.000
_cell.angle_alpha   90.00
_cell.angle_beta   90.00
_cell.angle_gamma   90.00
#
_symmetry.space_group_name_H-M   'P 1'
#
loop_
_entity.id
_entity.type
_entity.pdbx_description
1 polymer ?
#
loop_
_entity_poly.entity_id
_entity_poly.type
_entity_poly.pdbx_seq_one_letter_code
_entity_poly.pdbx_strand_id
1 'polypeptide(L)'
;MQLSAKRLIFLSSTKKEKGVKVRNMKNYEFYLAGSLEKVFWNRMPQVMEEGEKITILQGEVPALQLVYRGEPTPQEGPKPELTCEVKGFPTAARLRDVEPVPSAFPVNGEVDDNYLSKEPGMFPDLLKPKRENKIVPIFCQYRSVWIDFPDTREVPAGVYPVEILISSGENISIEEEAVTLHFSLEVLDCKLPHQELIHTQWFHADCLADFYHTQVFGDFHWEVIEEQIKLAGELGINMLLTPVFTPPLDTEVGGERTTVQLVDIALQEGEWTFGFDKLEKWCGICQKYGIEYIEVPHLFTQWGAKATPKILVEKEGRMEKMFGWHVKADDPSYRSFLKSFLPALQKELLSLGFTKEQIYFHISDEPSAEHLESYQAAKAAASDLLEGWLVIDALSDFDFYEKGLVERPVPANNHIQPFADHQVPDLWTYYCCSQKYQVPNRFFSMPSARNRIMGVLMYLYHIRGFLHWGYNFYNSVLSKEHINPFLDTHANYAFPSGDSFLVYPGIEGKPWSSIRGEVQRQGIDDMRALEALEALAGREAVEELIYEGQDKPFTFTSYPKEASYLYELRRKIGEKMKEYL
;
A
#
# COMPACT_ATOMS: atom_id res chain seq x y z
N MET A 1 1.03 -33.20 -53.54
CA MET A 1 0.21 -32.04 -53.13
C MET A 1 1.12 -31.10 -52.31
N GLN A 2 1.69 -30.09 -52.97
CA GLN A 2 2.56 -29.08 -52.37
C GLN A 2 1.65 -27.99 -51.77
N LEU A 3 1.75 -27.75 -50.46
CA LEU A 3 1.17 -26.61 -49.78
C LEU A 3 2.25 -25.52 -49.62
N SER A 4 2.07 -24.42 -50.35
CA SER A 4 2.92 -23.25 -50.30
C SER A 4 2.74 -22.48 -49.02
N ALA A 5 3.81 -22.27 -48.27
CA ALA A 5 3.88 -21.39 -47.13
C ALA A 5 3.79 -19.93 -47.61
N LYS A 6 2.68 -19.26 -47.38
CA LYS A 6 2.59 -17.79 -47.49
C LYS A 6 3.27 -17.16 -46.31
N ARG A 7 4.39 -16.48 -46.53
CA ARG A 7 5.03 -15.54 -45.60
C ARG A 7 4.06 -14.39 -45.31
N LEU A 8 3.56 -14.32 -44.10
CA LEU A 8 2.96 -13.07 -43.59
C LEU A 8 4.10 -12.11 -43.25
N ILE A 9 4.28 -11.12 -44.13
CA ILE A 9 5.14 -9.96 -43.85
C ILE A 9 4.30 -9.02 -42.98
N PHE A 10 4.56 -8.96 -41.68
CA PHE A 10 4.09 -7.86 -40.84
C PHE A 10 4.97 -6.64 -41.13
N LEU A 11 4.41 -5.70 -41.89
CA LEU A 11 4.98 -4.36 -42.03
C LEU A 11 4.73 -3.60 -40.72
N SER A 12 5.73 -3.54 -39.87
CA SER A 12 5.74 -2.59 -38.76
C SER A 12 6.11 -1.21 -39.27
N SER A 13 5.10 -0.38 -39.55
CA SER A 13 5.32 1.05 -39.69
C SER A 13 5.43 1.68 -38.30
N THR A 14 6.61 1.64 -37.70
CA THR A 14 6.92 2.48 -36.55
C THR A 14 7.09 3.91 -37.03
N LYS A 15 6.11 4.77 -36.75
CA LYS A 15 6.36 6.21 -36.69
C LYS A 15 7.40 6.43 -35.59
N LYS A 16 8.62 6.77 -35.98
CA LYS A 16 9.64 7.30 -35.05
C LYS A 16 9.09 8.62 -34.50
N GLU A 17 8.63 8.62 -33.25
CA GLU A 17 8.41 9.85 -32.50
C GLU A 17 9.77 10.56 -32.38
N LYS A 18 9.80 11.84 -32.75
CA LYS A 18 11.01 12.65 -32.74
C LYS A 18 11.42 12.92 -31.30
N GLY A 19 12.58 12.40 -30.87
CA GLY A 19 13.24 12.82 -29.64
C GLY A 19 13.81 11.70 -28.75
N VAL A 20 13.32 10.48 -28.83
CA VAL A 20 13.79 9.37 -27.97
C VAL A 20 15.09 8.78 -28.51
N LYS A 21 16.19 8.96 -27.80
CA LYS A 21 17.44 8.24 -28.09
C LYS A 21 17.34 6.83 -27.52
N VAL A 22 17.19 5.86 -28.40
CA VAL A 22 17.32 4.43 -28.08
C VAL A 22 18.81 4.12 -27.95
N ARG A 23 19.22 3.59 -26.82
CA ARG A 23 20.57 3.02 -26.66
C ARG A 23 20.48 1.53 -26.98
N ASN A 24 21.21 1.11 -27.98
CA ASN A 24 21.20 -0.26 -28.47
C ASN A 24 22.55 -0.92 -28.17
N MET A 25 22.51 -2.08 -27.53
CA MET A 25 23.52 -3.11 -27.67
C MET A 25 23.01 -4.08 -28.75
N LYS A 26 23.81 -4.61 -29.60
CA LYS A 26 23.40 -5.52 -30.70
C LYS A 26 22.31 -6.49 -30.22
N ASN A 27 21.08 -6.37 -30.74
CA ASN A 27 19.87 -7.14 -30.40
C ASN A 27 19.17 -6.80 -29.06
N TYR A 28 19.54 -5.71 -28.38
CA TYR A 28 18.86 -5.28 -27.14
C TYR A 28 18.62 -3.79 -27.13
N GLU A 29 17.44 -3.41 -26.63
CA GLU A 29 17.03 -2.03 -26.45
C GLU A 29 16.93 -1.71 -24.96
N PHE A 30 17.35 -0.51 -24.56
CA PHE A 30 17.31 -0.05 -23.18
C PHE A 30 16.75 1.36 -23.11
N TYR A 31 15.90 1.60 -22.07
CA TYR A 31 15.22 2.88 -21.86
C TYR A 31 15.13 3.16 -20.36
N LEU A 32 14.93 4.43 -19.99
CA LEU A 32 14.47 4.80 -18.67
C LEU A 32 12.98 5.12 -18.72
N ALA A 33 12.25 4.70 -17.69
CA ALA A 33 10.86 5.07 -17.47
C ALA A 33 10.65 5.56 -16.04
N GLY A 34 9.68 6.44 -15.84
CA GLY A 34 9.35 6.94 -14.52
C GLY A 34 8.69 5.87 -13.63
N SER A 35 8.65 6.13 -12.32
CA SER A 35 8.06 5.22 -11.34
C SER A 35 6.56 4.99 -11.55
N LEU A 36 5.85 5.91 -12.19
CA LEU A 36 4.41 5.80 -12.46
C LEU A 36 4.07 4.95 -13.70
N GLU A 37 5.07 4.57 -14.50
CA GLU A 37 4.84 3.72 -15.66
C GLU A 37 4.61 2.27 -15.25
N LYS A 38 3.57 1.65 -15.78
CA LYS A 38 3.34 0.20 -15.71
C LYS A 38 3.83 -0.45 -17.00
N VAL A 39 5.04 -1.02 -16.96
CA VAL A 39 5.71 -1.61 -18.12
C VAL A 39 5.09 -2.95 -18.47
N PHE A 40 4.16 -2.96 -19.42
CA PHE A 40 3.57 -4.19 -19.96
C PHE A 40 4.53 -4.86 -20.94
N TRP A 41 4.58 -6.17 -20.93
CA TRP A 41 5.49 -6.97 -21.75
C TRP A 41 5.29 -6.84 -23.28
N ASN A 42 4.10 -6.43 -23.72
CA ASN A 42 3.65 -6.45 -25.12
C ASN A 42 3.44 -5.08 -25.74
N ARG A 43 3.72 -3.99 -25.03
CA ARG A 43 3.58 -2.62 -25.57
C ARG A 43 4.73 -1.73 -25.12
N MET A 44 5.10 -0.78 -25.98
CA MET A 44 6.09 0.24 -25.68
C MET A 44 5.64 1.08 -24.49
N PRO A 45 6.47 1.20 -23.42
CA PRO A 45 6.16 2.09 -22.30
C PRO A 45 6.41 3.55 -22.64
N GLN A 46 5.89 4.46 -21.82
CA GLN A 46 6.33 5.85 -21.80
C GLN A 46 7.74 5.92 -21.23
N VAL A 47 8.63 6.54 -21.96
CA VAL A 47 10.05 6.64 -21.58
C VAL A 47 10.41 8.04 -21.14
N MET A 48 11.37 8.14 -20.23
CA MET A 48 11.98 9.39 -19.80
C MET A 48 12.96 9.90 -20.85
N GLU A 49 13.17 11.20 -20.90
CA GLU A 49 14.25 11.78 -21.69
C GLU A 49 15.62 11.46 -21.09
N GLU A 50 16.63 11.29 -21.93
CA GLU A 50 18.00 11.07 -21.47
C GLU A 50 18.54 12.31 -20.76
N GLY A 51 19.08 12.13 -19.55
CA GLY A 51 19.60 13.22 -18.74
C GLY A 51 18.54 13.97 -17.92
N GLU A 52 17.31 13.44 -17.86
CA GLU A 52 16.25 14.00 -17.02
C GLU A 52 16.70 14.13 -15.56
N LYS A 53 16.25 15.20 -14.91
CA LYS A 53 16.58 15.52 -13.52
C LYS A 53 15.38 15.26 -12.62
N ILE A 54 15.59 14.42 -11.61
CA ILE A 54 14.61 14.15 -10.54
C ILE A 54 15.06 14.95 -9.30
N THR A 55 14.20 15.85 -8.81
CA THR A 55 14.47 16.65 -7.61
C THR A 55 13.76 16.03 -6.41
N ILE A 56 14.50 15.89 -5.30
CA ILE A 56 14.02 15.27 -4.06
C ILE A 56 14.42 16.10 -2.84
N LEU A 57 13.67 15.91 -1.75
CA LEU A 57 14.07 16.29 -0.40
C LEU A 57 14.89 15.17 0.26
N GLN A 58 15.72 15.51 1.24
CA GLN A 58 16.43 14.52 2.05
C GLN A 58 15.44 13.66 2.81
N GLY A 59 15.51 12.33 2.64
CA GLY A 59 14.61 11.35 3.24
C GLY A 59 13.50 10.86 2.30
N GLU A 60 13.32 11.44 1.11
CA GLU A 60 12.50 10.83 0.07
C GLU A 60 13.22 9.63 -0.57
N VAL A 61 12.45 8.70 -1.09
CA VAL A 61 12.99 7.53 -1.83
C VAL A 61 12.66 7.67 -3.31
N PRO A 62 13.55 8.32 -4.10
CA PRO A 62 13.32 8.44 -5.54
C PRO A 62 13.40 7.08 -6.22
N ALA A 63 12.57 6.89 -7.25
CA ALA A 63 12.54 5.67 -8.01
C ALA A 63 12.29 5.91 -9.50
N LEU A 64 12.88 5.03 -10.32
CA LEU A 64 12.67 4.94 -11.76
C LEU A 64 12.78 3.48 -12.21
N GLN A 65 12.56 3.24 -13.48
CA GLN A 65 12.67 1.89 -14.05
C GLN A 65 13.69 1.87 -15.20
N LEU A 66 14.60 0.88 -15.16
CA LEU A 66 15.34 0.46 -16.34
C LEU A 66 14.45 -0.50 -17.13
N VAL A 67 14.00 -0.09 -18.30
CA VAL A 67 13.26 -0.92 -19.24
C VAL A 67 14.21 -1.54 -20.26
N TYR A 68 14.02 -2.83 -20.58
CA TYR A 68 14.80 -3.53 -21.55
C TYR A 68 13.97 -4.50 -22.38
N ARG A 69 14.43 -4.77 -23.61
CA ARG A 69 13.80 -5.68 -24.55
C ARG A 69 14.84 -6.41 -25.41
N GLY A 70 14.64 -7.70 -25.62
CA GLY A 70 15.40 -8.46 -26.61
C GLY A 70 14.74 -8.40 -27.99
N GLU A 71 15.55 -8.20 -29.04
CA GLU A 71 15.06 -8.26 -30.43
C GLU A 71 14.89 -9.69 -30.95
N PRO A 72 14.07 -9.88 -32.01
CA PRO A 72 13.83 -11.19 -32.61
C PRO A 72 15.05 -11.71 -33.38
N THR A 73 15.99 -12.33 -32.69
CA THR A 73 17.04 -13.10 -33.35
C THR A 73 16.88 -14.58 -33.02
N PRO A 74 16.99 -15.49 -34.03
CA PRO A 74 17.09 -16.91 -33.76
C PRO A 74 18.40 -17.15 -33.00
N GLN A 75 18.32 -17.20 -31.66
CA GLN A 75 19.48 -17.63 -30.87
C GLN A 75 19.35 -19.11 -30.53
N GLU A 76 20.22 -19.91 -31.12
CA GLU A 76 20.56 -21.23 -30.61
C GLU A 76 21.58 -21.01 -29.51
N GLY A 77 21.20 -21.23 -28.24
CA GLY A 77 22.13 -21.12 -27.12
C GLY A 77 21.50 -20.58 -25.83
N PRO A 78 22.28 -20.50 -24.76
CA PRO A 78 21.81 -19.94 -23.48
C PRO A 78 21.46 -18.45 -23.64
N LYS A 79 20.42 -18.01 -22.93
CA LYS A 79 20.01 -16.60 -22.88
C LYS A 79 21.17 -15.76 -22.30
N PRO A 80 21.48 -14.60 -22.90
CA PRO A 80 22.54 -13.74 -22.37
C PRO A 80 22.11 -13.17 -21.02
N GLU A 81 22.98 -13.25 -20.06
CA GLU A 81 22.89 -12.54 -18.80
C GLU A 81 23.69 -11.26 -18.92
N LEU A 82 23.04 -10.11 -18.72
CA LEU A 82 23.68 -8.81 -18.71
C LEU A 82 23.82 -8.33 -17.28
N THR A 83 24.89 -7.67 -16.95
CA THR A 83 25.10 -7.03 -15.64
C THR A 83 24.50 -5.62 -15.68
N CYS A 84 23.81 -5.21 -14.61
CA CYS A 84 23.27 -3.87 -14.43
C CYS A 84 23.89 -3.23 -13.19
N GLU A 85 24.68 -2.19 -13.36
CA GLU A 85 25.30 -1.45 -12.27
C GLU A 85 24.81 0.00 -12.25
N VAL A 86 24.54 0.53 -11.05
CA VAL A 86 24.14 1.93 -10.84
C VAL A 86 25.24 2.65 -10.08
N LYS A 87 25.72 3.79 -10.62
CA LYS A 87 26.85 4.57 -10.08
C LYS A 87 26.51 6.06 -10.04
N GLY A 88 27.27 6.82 -9.24
CA GLY A 88 27.21 8.30 -9.24
C GLY A 88 26.36 8.90 -8.11
N PHE A 89 25.62 8.10 -7.33
CA PHE A 89 24.90 8.58 -6.15
C PHE A 89 25.63 8.13 -4.86
N PRO A 90 25.61 8.93 -3.76
CA PRO A 90 26.34 8.63 -2.54
C PRO A 90 25.92 7.35 -1.82
N THR A 91 24.66 6.91 -1.98
CA THR A 91 24.13 5.68 -1.38
C THR A 91 23.84 4.63 -2.42
N ALA A 92 23.74 3.37 -1.98
CA ALA A 92 23.50 2.25 -2.89
C ALA A 92 22.07 2.28 -3.44
N ALA A 93 21.95 2.02 -4.75
CA ALA A 93 20.65 1.75 -5.36
C ALA A 93 20.16 0.34 -4.99
N ARG A 94 18.83 0.23 -4.73
CA ARG A 94 18.15 -1.05 -4.57
C ARG A 94 17.51 -1.44 -5.90
N LEU A 95 17.83 -2.64 -6.39
CA LEU A 95 17.34 -3.16 -7.65
C LEU A 95 16.34 -4.30 -7.40
N ARG A 96 15.18 -4.22 -8.04
CA ARG A 96 14.11 -5.22 -7.95
C ARG A 96 13.53 -5.50 -9.34
N ASP A 97 13.36 -6.75 -9.70
CA ASP A 97 12.67 -7.10 -10.95
C ASP A 97 11.18 -6.76 -10.83
N VAL A 98 10.64 -6.08 -11.84
CA VAL A 98 9.20 -5.89 -11.97
C VAL A 98 8.62 -7.13 -12.62
N GLU A 99 7.95 -7.96 -11.83
CA GLU A 99 7.31 -9.16 -12.34
C GLU A 99 5.83 -8.94 -12.61
N PRO A 100 5.35 -9.38 -13.79
CA PRO A 100 3.93 -9.36 -14.08
C PRO A 100 3.22 -10.48 -13.32
N VAL A 101 2.05 -10.14 -12.76
CA VAL A 101 1.18 -11.07 -12.04
C VAL A 101 -0.17 -11.20 -12.75
N PRO A 102 -0.85 -12.37 -12.66
CA PRO A 102 -2.12 -12.57 -13.33
C PRO A 102 -3.22 -11.73 -12.67
N SER A 103 -4.12 -11.19 -13.49
CA SER A 103 -5.39 -10.63 -13.07
C SER A 103 -6.50 -11.25 -13.92
N ALA A 104 -7.28 -12.12 -13.33
CA ALA A 104 -8.47 -12.66 -13.98
C ALA A 104 -9.71 -11.75 -13.77
N PHE A 105 -9.63 -10.79 -12.84
CA PHE A 105 -10.70 -9.87 -12.49
C PHE A 105 -10.16 -8.42 -12.37
N PRO A 106 -9.80 -7.78 -13.51
CA PRO A 106 -9.19 -6.44 -13.49
C PRO A 106 -10.18 -5.33 -13.13
N VAL A 107 -11.47 -5.53 -13.36
CA VAL A 107 -12.54 -4.58 -13.07
C VAL A 107 -13.78 -5.29 -12.54
N ASN A 108 -14.57 -4.60 -11.71
CA ASN A 108 -15.83 -5.09 -11.18
C ASN A 108 -16.98 -4.18 -11.64
N GLY A 109 -17.72 -4.58 -12.67
CA GLY A 109 -18.85 -3.84 -13.24
C GLY A 109 -18.44 -2.58 -14.00
N GLU A 110 -19.27 -1.54 -13.96
CA GLU A 110 -19.01 -0.29 -14.67
C GLU A 110 -17.87 0.51 -14.06
N VAL A 111 -16.96 0.97 -14.92
CA VAL A 111 -15.79 1.77 -14.58
C VAL A 111 -15.58 2.88 -15.59
N ASP A 112 -14.85 3.93 -15.23
CA ASP A 112 -14.51 5.03 -16.15
C ASP A 112 -13.49 4.60 -17.23
N ASP A 113 -13.12 5.53 -18.13
CA ASP A 113 -12.22 5.24 -19.24
C ASP A 113 -10.72 5.33 -18.89
N ASN A 114 -10.38 5.82 -17.69
CA ASN A 114 -9.00 5.91 -17.23
C ASN A 114 -8.52 4.60 -16.58
N TYR A 115 -8.59 3.51 -17.34
CA TYR A 115 -8.07 2.19 -16.98
C TYR A 115 -7.08 1.71 -18.05
N LEU A 116 -5.98 1.09 -17.62
CA LEU A 116 -4.95 0.57 -18.52
C LEU A 116 -5.41 -0.62 -19.36
N SER A 117 -6.28 -1.44 -18.79
CA SER A 117 -6.97 -2.55 -19.41
C SER A 117 -8.20 -2.93 -18.60
N LYS A 118 -9.30 -3.28 -19.27
CA LYS A 118 -10.50 -3.86 -18.67
C LYS A 118 -10.55 -5.38 -18.87
N GLU A 119 -9.60 -5.93 -19.63
CA GLU A 119 -9.51 -7.35 -19.96
C GLU A 119 -8.57 -8.09 -19.00
N PRO A 120 -8.85 -9.37 -18.68
CA PRO A 120 -7.93 -10.24 -17.97
C PRO A 120 -6.55 -10.30 -18.64
N GLY A 121 -5.50 -10.41 -17.83
CA GLY A 121 -4.15 -10.43 -18.37
C GLY A 121 -3.07 -10.44 -17.30
N MET A 122 -1.84 -10.17 -17.74
CA MET A 122 -0.68 -10.05 -16.87
C MET A 122 -0.38 -8.56 -16.64
N PHE A 123 -0.33 -8.16 -15.36
CA PHE A 123 -0.10 -6.77 -14.97
C PHE A 123 1.23 -6.64 -14.22
N PRO A 124 2.07 -5.65 -14.55
CA PRO A 124 3.31 -5.38 -13.80
C PRO A 124 2.94 -4.83 -12.41
N ASP A 125 3.38 -5.51 -11.35
CA ASP A 125 3.09 -5.09 -9.98
C ASP A 125 4.13 -5.57 -8.96
N LEU A 126 4.52 -6.84 -8.99
CA LEU A 126 5.40 -7.43 -8.00
C LEU A 126 6.85 -6.92 -8.14
N LEU A 127 7.41 -6.42 -7.06
CA LEU A 127 8.82 -5.98 -6.97
C LEU A 127 9.65 -7.08 -6.28
N LYS A 128 10.20 -7.97 -7.10
CA LYS A 128 11.00 -9.09 -6.63
C LYS A 128 12.46 -8.66 -6.40
N PRO A 129 13.01 -8.78 -5.17
CA PRO A 129 14.38 -8.43 -4.88
C PRO A 129 15.38 -9.22 -5.76
N LYS A 130 16.38 -8.54 -6.30
CA LYS A 130 17.44 -9.19 -7.05
C LYS A 130 18.50 -9.76 -6.10
N ARG A 131 18.90 -11.00 -6.34
CA ARG A 131 20.04 -11.61 -5.65
C ARG A 131 21.38 -11.16 -6.24
N GLU A 132 21.40 -10.94 -7.54
CA GLU A 132 22.55 -10.46 -8.30
C GLU A 132 22.10 -9.35 -9.25
N ASN A 133 22.97 -8.41 -9.56
CA ASN A 133 22.68 -7.31 -10.47
C ASN A 133 22.64 -7.75 -11.94
N LYS A 134 21.95 -8.85 -12.22
CA LYS A 134 21.83 -9.42 -13.56
C LYS A 134 20.43 -9.19 -14.13
N ILE A 135 20.35 -8.93 -15.41
CA ILE A 135 19.11 -8.89 -16.19
C ILE A 135 19.18 -9.91 -17.32
N VAL A 136 18.05 -10.53 -17.63
CA VAL A 136 17.94 -11.51 -18.71
C VAL A 136 16.90 -10.97 -19.70
N PRO A 137 17.32 -10.35 -20.82
CA PRO A 137 16.41 -9.89 -21.85
C PRO A 137 15.62 -11.05 -22.44
N ILE A 138 14.31 -10.90 -22.49
CA ILE A 138 13.40 -11.87 -23.09
C ILE A 138 13.01 -11.38 -24.49
N PHE A 139 13.09 -12.29 -25.43
CA PHE A 139 12.75 -12.08 -26.82
C PHE A 139 11.34 -11.45 -26.99
N CYS A 140 11.26 -10.34 -27.69
CA CYS A 140 10.04 -9.60 -27.98
C CYS A 140 9.22 -9.15 -26.76
N GLN A 141 9.80 -9.12 -25.56
CA GLN A 141 9.10 -8.67 -24.35
C GLN A 141 9.80 -7.47 -23.72
N TYR A 142 9.02 -6.44 -23.40
CA TYR A 142 9.47 -5.40 -22.49
C TYR A 142 9.47 -5.93 -21.07
N ARG A 143 10.56 -5.72 -20.36
CA ARG A 143 10.75 -6.04 -18.94
C ARG A 143 11.35 -4.82 -18.27
N SER A 144 11.21 -4.72 -16.96
CA SER A 144 11.85 -3.63 -16.24
C SER A 144 12.46 -4.07 -14.90
N VAL A 145 13.46 -3.31 -14.49
CA VAL A 145 14.02 -3.31 -13.15
C VAL A 145 13.61 -2.01 -12.48
N TRP A 146 12.97 -2.10 -11.33
CA TRP A 146 12.74 -0.98 -10.44
C TRP A 146 14.04 -0.63 -9.72
N ILE A 147 14.45 0.62 -9.83
CA ILE A 147 15.66 1.17 -9.22
C ILE A 147 15.22 2.28 -8.28
N ASP A 148 15.55 2.16 -7.00
CA ASP A 148 15.28 3.17 -5.99
C ASP A 148 16.46 3.37 -5.03
N PHE A 149 16.45 4.49 -4.31
CA PHE A 149 17.51 4.90 -3.40
C PHE A 149 16.89 5.17 -2.01
N PRO A 150 16.85 4.15 -1.12
CA PRO A 150 16.16 4.27 0.16
C PRO A 150 16.86 5.18 1.18
N ASP A 151 18.18 5.31 1.11
CA ASP A 151 19.01 5.96 2.14
C ASP A 151 19.41 7.39 1.72
N THR A 152 18.44 8.30 1.58
CA THR A 152 18.69 9.68 1.11
C THR A 152 18.75 10.71 2.24
N ARG A 153 18.36 10.36 3.47
CA ARG A 153 18.15 11.30 4.58
C ARG A 153 19.38 12.11 4.95
N GLU A 154 20.56 11.51 4.86
CA GLU A 154 21.82 12.14 5.20
C GLU A 154 22.70 12.46 3.97
N VAL A 155 22.11 12.37 2.76
CA VAL A 155 22.81 12.75 1.53
C VAL A 155 22.88 14.28 1.47
N PRO A 156 24.07 14.87 1.30
CA PRO A 156 24.22 16.32 1.17
C PRO A 156 23.42 16.89 0.00
N ALA A 157 22.98 18.14 0.12
CA ALA A 157 22.37 18.84 -1.00
C ALA A 157 23.34 18.97 -2.19
N GLY A 158 22.82 18.80 -3.39
CA GLY A 158 23.62 18.84 -4.61
C GLY A 158 22.97 18.12 -5.78
N VAL A 159 23.61 18.20 -6.94
CA VAL A 159 23.19 17.50 -8.16
C VAL A 159 24.15 16.35 -8.42
N TYR A 160 23.63 15.14 -8.46
CA TYR A 160 24.37 13.90 -8.63
C TYR A 160 24.06 13.29 -10.00
N PRO A 161 25.01 13.33 -10.95
CA PRO A 161 24.89 12.55 -12.19
C PRO A 161 24.91 11.06 -11.88
N VAL A 162 23.87 10.35 -12.31
CA VAL A 162 23.73 8.90 -12.09
C VAL A 162 23.83 8.17 -13.42
N GLU A 163 24.60 7.09 -13.42
CA GLU A 163 24.84 6.24 -14.56
C GLU A 163 24.32 4.83 -14.29
N ILE A 164 23.57 4.29 -15.24
CA ILE A 164 23.18 2.88 -15.26
C ILE A 164 23.97 2.20 -16.36
N LEU A 165 24.96 1.42 -15.95
CA LEU A 165 25.83 0.67 -16.85
C LEU A 165 25.28 -0.74 -17.06
N ILE A 166 24.97 -1.07 -18.31
CA ILE A 166 24.58 -2.42 -18.74
C ILE A 166 25.74 -3.00 -19.54
N SER A 167 26.28 -4.14 -19.10
CA SER A 167 27.40 -4.80 -19.76
C SER A 167 27.16 -6.29 -19.95
N SER A 168 27.79 -6.88 -20.96
CA SER A 168 27.80 -8.32 -21.14
C SER A 168 28.75 -9.00 -20.14
N GLY A 169 28.38 -10.17 -19.60
CA GLY A 169 29.27 -10.99 -18.78
C GLY A 169 30.45 -11.57 -19.59
N GLU A 170 31.47 -12.02 -18.89
CA GLU A 170 32.75 -12.51 -19.46
C GLU A 170 32.62 -13.63 -20.51
N ASN A 171 31.48 -14.27 -20.65
CA ASN A 171 31.27 -15.45 -21.50
C ASN A 171 30.52 -15.16 -22.81
N ILE A 172 30.29 -13.91 -23.19
CA ILE A 172 29.54 -13.57 -24.39
C ILE A 172 30.39 -12.64 -25.27
N SER A 173 30.80 -13.12 -26.46
CA SER A 173 31.43 -12.31 -27.51
C SER A 173 30.39 -11.41 -28.16
N ILE A 174 30.12 -10.24 -27.57
CA ILE A 174 29.33 -9.19 -28.20
C ILE A 174 30.28 -8.07 -28.59
N GLU A 175 30.23 -7.63 -29.86
CA GLU A 175 31.13 -6.60 -30.42
C GLU A 175 30.93 -5.19 -29.80
N GLU A 176 29.83 -4.96 -29.07
CA GLU A 176 29.57 -3.75 -28.28
C GLU A 176 29.39 -4.14 -26.82
N GLU A 177 30.37 -3.80 -25.99
CA GLU A 177 30.53 -4.37 -24.64
C GLU A 177 29.67 -3.73 -23.55
N ALA A 178 29.16 -2.50 -23.74
CA ALA A 178 28.38 -1.84 -22.74
C ALA A 178 27.47 -0.72 -23.28
N VAL A 179 26.34 -0.51 -22.60
CA VAL A 179 25.45 0.64 -22.78
C VAL A 179 25.35 1.39 -21.46
N THR A 180 25.44 2.72 -21.49
CA THR A 180 25.24 3.57 -20.31
C THR A 180 24.04 4.48 -20.54
N LEU A 181 23.11 4.49 -19.57
CA LEU A 181 22.00 5.43 -19.50
C LEU A 181 22.27 6.43 -18.38
N HIS A 182 21.83 7.69 -18.57
CA HIS A 182 22.14 8.79 -17.66
C HIS A 182 20.85 9.48 -17.18
N PHE A 183 20.83 9.85 -15.92
CA PHE A 183 19.87 10.79 -15.32
C PHE A 183 20.57 11.55 -14.19
N SER A 184 19.88 12.50 -13.56
CA SER A 184 20.44 13.20 -12.42
C SER A 184 19.47 13.18 -11.25
N LEU A 185 20.01 13.01 -10.03
CA LEU A 185 19.28 13.24 -8.78
C LEU A 185 19.74 14.57 -8.19
N GLU A 186 18.80 15.50 -8.00
CA GLU A 186 19.04 16.75 -7.28
C GLU A 186 18.44 16.64 -5.88
N VAL A 187 19.30 16.68 -4.87
CA VAL A 187 18.92 16.69 -3.45
C VAL A 187 18.89 18.12 -2.96
N LEU A 188 17.75 18.58 -2.46
CA LEU A 188 17.60 19.91 -1.87
C LEU A 188 18.07 19.92 -0.41
N ASP A 189 18.52 21.06 0.09
CA ASP A 189 18.89 21.25 1.50
C ASP A 189 17.64 21.44 2.39
N CYS A 190 16.77 20.46 2.31
CA CYS A 190 15.53 20.40 3.06
C CYS A 190 15.21 18.95 3.40
N LYS A 191 15.01 18.66 4.67
CA LYS A 191 14.58 17.34 5.12
C LYS A 191 13.07 17.18 4.94
N LEU A 192 12.65 16.03 4.44
CA LEU A 192 11.25 15.67 4.41
C LEU A 192 10.70 15.68 5.85
N PRO A 193 9.64 16.46 6.16
CA PRO A 193 9.12 16.58 7.53
C PRO A 193 8.61 15.24 8.06
N HIS A 194 8.39 15.14 9.37
CA HIS A 194 7.72 13.98 9.96
C HIS A 194 6.35 13.78 9.31
N GLN A 195 5.94 12.51 9.16
CA GLN A 195 4.63 12.20 8.60
C GLN A 195 3.53 12.44 9.65
N GLU A 196 2.74 13.47 9.45
CA GLU A 196 1.58 13.77 10.31
C GLU A 196 0.35 12.93 9.93
N LEU A 197 0.25 12.50 8.67
CA LEU A 197 -0.81 11.61 8.22
C LEU A 197 -0.75 10.28 8.96
N ILE A 198 -1.85 9.90 9.60
CA ILE A 198 -2.00 8.55 10.17
C ILE A 198 -2.41 7.61 9.05
N HIS A 199 -1.54 6.66 8.72
CA HIS A 199 -1.77 5.73 7.62
C HIS A 199 -1.86 4.31 8.14
N THR A 200 -3.05 3.72 8.04
CA THR A 200 -3.28 2.33 8.37
C THR A 200 -3.63 1.49 7.16
N GLN A 201 -3.07 0.30 7.13
CA GLN A 201 -3.47 -0.79 6.25
C GLN A 201 -3.64 -2.03 7.13
N TRP A 202 -4.85 -2.60 7.15
CA TRP A 202 -5.12 -3.69 8.09
C TRP A 202 -4.22 -4.89 7.86
N PHE A 203 -3.49 -5.20 8.92
CA PHE A 203 -2.50 -6.26 8.96
C PHE A 203 -3.16 -7.59 9.39
N HIS A 204 -3.00 -8.62 8.58
CA HIS A 204 -3.61 -9.92 8.78
C HIS A 204 -2.55 -10.96 9.16
N ALA A 205 -2.25 -11.07 10.46
CA ALA A 205 -1.23 -11.98 10.97
C ALA A 205 -1.59 -13.46 10.74
N ASP A 206 -2.87 -13.80 10.76
CA ASP A 206 -3.38 -15.14 10.45
C ASP A 206 -3.05 -15.57 9.02
N CYS A 207 -3.20 -14.67 8.04
CA CYS A 207 -2.85 -14.95 6.65
C CYS A 207 -1.37 -15.34 6.47
N LEU A 208 -0.48 -14.80 7.31
CA LEU A 208 0.94 -15.16 7.29
C LEU A 208 1.16 -16.57 7.83
N ALA A 209 0.54 -16.91 8.97
CA ALA A 209 0.64 -18.24 9.54
C ALA A 209 0.11 -19.31 8.57
N ASP A 210 -1.02 -19.01 7.93
CA ASP A 210 -1.67 -19.92 6.99
C ASP A 210 -0.85 -20.09 5.70
N PHE A 211 -0.36 -19.00 5.11
CA PHE A 211 0.44 -19.04 3.89
C PHE A 211 1.75 -19.83 4.06
N TYR A 212 2.46 -19.59 5.17
CA TYR A 212 3.73 -20.25 5.44
C TYR A 212 3.56 -21.60 6.16
N HIS A 213 2.34 -22.02 6.46
CA HIS A 213 2.01 -23.26 7.20
C HIS A 213 2.81 -23.38 8.51
N THR A 214 2.84 -22.30 9.28
CA THR A 214 3.60 -22.21 10.53
C THR A 214 2.69 -22.08 11.74
N GLN A 215 3.22 -22.42 12.92
CA GLN A 215 2.51 -22.25 14.18
C GLN A 215 2.30 -20.77 14.46
N VAL A 216 1.06 -20.37 14.76
CA VAL A 216 0.73 -19.01 15.17
C VAL A 216 1.56 -18.61 16.39
N PHE A 217 2.24 -17.47 16.29
CA PHE A 217 3.17 -16.92 17.28
C PHE A 217 4.33 -17.85 17.67
N GLY A 218 4.65 -18.88 16.86
CA GLY A 218 5.91 -19.59 16.91
C GLY A 218 7.07 -18.73 16.40
N ASP A 219 8.30 -19.17 16.57
CA ASP A 219 9.49 -18.39 16.26
C ASP A 219 9.50 -17.88 14.81
N PHE A 220 9.26 -18.76 13.84
CA PHE A 220 9.23 -18.37 12.43
C PHE A 220 8.06 -17.43 12.10
N HIS A 221 6.90 -17.59 12.74
CA HIS A 221 5.79 -16.65 12.53
C HIS A 221 6.14 -15.26 13.04
N TRP A 222 6.84 -15.14 14.17
CA TRP A 222 7.33 -13.86 14.68
C TRP A 222 8.37 -13.21 13.76
N GLU A 223 9.28 -13.99 13.15
CA GLU A 223 10.22 -13.51 12.16
C GLU A 223 9.48 -12.94 10.93
N VAL A 224 8.46 -13.64 10.44
CA VAL A 224 7.63 -13.19 9.31
C VAL A 224 6.86 -11.91 9.67
N ILE A 225 6.24 -11.85 10.86
CA ILE A 225 5.53 -10.66 11.34
C ILE A 225 6.49 -9.46 11.39
N GLU A 226 7.68 -9.63 11.95
CA GLU A 226 8.67 -8.56 12.06
C GLU A 226 9.10 -8.03 10.69
N GLU A 227 9.41 -8.89 9.73
CA GLU A 227 9.78 -8.47 8.36
C GLU A 227 8.60 -7.78 7.64
N GLN A 228 7.36 -8.20 7.87
CA GLN A 228 6.17 -7.56 7.31
C GLN A 228 5.92 -6.18 7.92
N ILE A 229 6.06 -6.02 9.24
CA ILE A 229 5.94 -4.73 9.93
C ILE A 229 7.04 -3.76 9.48
N LYS A 230 8.27 -4.26 9.31
CA LYS A 230 9.37 -3.48 8.75
C LYS A 230 9.03 -2.92 7.36
N LEU A 231 8.55 -3.77 6.45
CA LEU A 231 8.13 -3.30 5.11
C LEU A 231 6.95 -2.33 5.19
N ALA A 232 6.00 -2.54 6.11
CA ALA A 232 4.90 -1.60 6.33
C ALA A 232 5.41 -0.20 6.69
N GLY A 233 6.36 -0.09 7.64
CA GLY A 233 7.02 1.17 7.99
C GLY A 233 7.77 1.79 6.81
N GLU A 234 8.51 1.00 6.01
CA GLU A 234 9.18 1.48 4.79
C GLU A 234 8.18 2.03 3.75
N LEU A 235 6.94 1.56 3.74
CA LEU A 235 5.86 2.02 2.86
C LEU A 235 5.04 3.20 3.45
N GLY A 236 5.47 3.77 4.58
CA GLY A 236 4.81 4.90 5.23
C GLY A 236 3.54 4.53 6.00
N ILE A 237 3.35 3.25 6.33
CA ILE A 237 2.30 2.81 7.25
C ILE A 237 2.83 3.02 8.66
N ASN A 238 2.12 3.83 9.46
CA ASN A 238 2.52 4.17 10.83
C ASN A 238 1.47 3.80 11.89
N MET A 239 0.39 3.12 11.48
CA MET A 239 -0.64 2.56 12.34
C MET A 239 -0.95 1.13 11.90
N LEU A 240 -1.08 0.18 12.84
CA LEU A 240 -1.39 -1.21 12.52
C LEU A 240 -2.57 -1.76 13.33
N LEU A 241 -3.45 -2.49 12.63
CA LEU A 241 -4.47 -3.32 13.26
C LEU A 241 -3.79 -4.41 14.09
N THR A 242 -3.90 -4.29 15.42
CA THR A 242 -3.17 -5.07 16.41
C THR A 242 -4.09 -6.15 16.98
N PRO A 243 -3.89 -7.44 16.64
CA PRO A 243 -4.86 -8.48 16.94
C PRO A 243 -4.86 -8.89 18.42
N VAL A 244 -5.34 -8.02 19.32
CA VAL A 244 -5.52 -8.33 20.75
C VAL A 244 -6.45 -9.54 20.95
N PHE A 245 -7.40 -9.73 20.04
CA PHE A 245 -8.12 -10.95 19.72
C PHE A 245 -8.25 -11.04 18.19
N THR A 246 -8.72 -12.18 17.67
CA THR A 246 -8.87 -12.37 16.22
C THR A 246 -9.82 -11.33 15.64
N PRO A 247 -9.36 -10.46 14.70
CA PRO A 247 -10.21 -9.43 14.12
C PRO A 247 -11.46 -10.02 13.46
N PRO A 248 -12.69 -9.52 13.77
CA PRO A 248 -13.94 -10.05 13.24
C PRO A 248 -14.25 -9.48 11.85
N LEU A 249 -13.30 -9.57 10.93
CA LEU A 249 -13.33 -8.94 9.60
C LEU A 249 -13.38 -10.00 8.51
N ASP A 250 -14.15 -9.73 7.46
CA ASP A 250 -14.31 -10.54 6.26
C ASP A 250 -14.54 -12.03 6.58
N THR A 251 -15.55 -12.30 7.41
CA THR A 251 -16.03 -13.65 7.72
C THR A 251 -17.54 -13.73 7.51
N GLU A 252 -18.03 -14.83 6.96
CA GLU A 252 -19.48 -15.07 6.94
C GLU A 252 -20.00 -15.37 8.35
N VAL A 253 -21.32 -15.21 8.53
CA VAL A 253 -21.97 -15.53 9.81
C VAL A 253 -21.70 -16.98 10.21
N GLY A 254 -21.04 -17.17 11.35
CA GLY A 254 -20.60 -18.48 11.83
C GLY A 254 -19.24 -18.95 11.25
N GLY A 255 -18.67 -18.21 10.30
CA GLY A 255 -17.33 -18.47 9.76
C GLY A 255 -16.23 -18.06 10.74
N GLU A 256 -15.06 -18.63 10.56
CA GLU A 256 -13.89 -18.38 11.42
C GLU A 256 -12.61 -18.25 10.61
N ARG A 257 -11.74 -17.37 11.07
CA ARG A 257 -10.35 -17.28 10.62
C ARG A 257 -9.42 -17.97 11.60
N THR A 258 -8.22 -18.30 11.18
CA THR A 258 -7.15 -18.79 12.06
C THR A 258 -6.99 -17.86 13.26
N THR A 259 -6.95 -18.41 14.47
CA THR A 259 -6.90 -17.62 15.69
C THR A 259 -5.55 -16.92 15.83
N VAL A 260 -5.58 -15.61 15.83
CA VAL A 260 -4.47 -14.74 16.19
C VAL A 260 -4.94 -13.85 17.35
N GLN A 261 -4.43 -14.12 18.55
CA GLN A 261 -4.83 -13.44 19.77
C GLN A 261 -3.58 -13.12 20.60
N LEU A 262 -3.21 -11.84 20.65
CA LEU A 262 -2.00 -11.37 21.36
C LEU A 262 -2.16 -11.35 22.87
N VAL A 263 -3.39 -11.29 23.38
CA VAL A 263 -3.66 -11.27 24.82
C VAL A 263 -4.09 -12.66 25.27
N ASP A 264 -3.38 -13.22 26.22
CA ASP A 264 -3.82 -14.46 26.89
C ASP A 264 -4.91 -14.12 27.89
N ILE A 265 -6.05 -14.78 27.78
CA ILE A 265 -7.24 -14.47 28.57
C ILE A 265 -7.62 -15.71 29.35
N ALA A 266 -7.76 -15.57 30.67
CA ALA A 266 -8.25 -16.65 31.52
C ALA A 266 -9.39 -16.17 32.43
N LEU A 267 -10.29 -17.12 32.75
CA LEU A 267 -11.39 -16.94 33.69
C LEU A 267 -11.30 -18.01 34.79
N GLN A 268 -10.93 -17.60 35.98
CA GLN A 268 -10.74 -18.48 37.16
C GLN A 268 -11.61 -17.99 38.30
N GLU A 269 -12.45 -18.85 38.85
CA GLU A 269 -13.33 -18.52 40.00
C GLU A 269 -14.21 -17.25 39.78
N GLY A 270 -14.52 -16.93 38.50
CA GLY A 270 -15.28 -15.74 38.13
C GLY A 270 -14.46 -14.48 37.91
N GLU A 271 -13.15 -14.55 38.08
CA GLU A 271 -12.21 -13.43 37.92
C GLU A 271 -11.46 -13.54 36.58
N TRP A 272 -11.41 -12.41 35.83
CA TRP A 272 -10.67 -12.29 34.58
C TRP A 272 -9.18 -11.99 34.85
N THR A 273 -8.29 -12.69 34.16
CA THR A 273 -6.86 -12.40 34.13
C THR A 273 -6.37 -12.30 32.70
N PHE A 274 -5.37 -11.44 32.47
CA PHE A 274 -4.84 -11.11 31.15
C PHE A 274 -3.32 -11.21 31.14
N GLY A 275 -2.75 -11.93 30.18
CA GLY A 275 -1.32 -11.99 29.90
C GLY A 275 -0.98 -11.21 28.65
N PHE A 276 0.00 -10.31 28.71
CA PHE A 276 0.32 -9.36 27.64
C PHE A 276 1.67 -9.60 26.93
N ASP A 277 2.40 -10.67 27.27
CA ASP A 277 3.77 -10.92 26.75
C ASP A 277 3.85 -10.86 25.21
N LYS A 278 2.84 -11.40 24.50
CA LYS A 278 2.79 -11.35 23.04
C LYS A 278 2.47 -9.93 22.52
N LEU A 279 1.62 -9.20 23.23
CA LEU A 279 1.31 -7.80 22.90
C LEU A 279 2.52 -6.90 23.13
N GLU A 280 3.27 -7.08 24.22
CA GLU A 280 4.53 -6.37 24.47
C GLU A 280 5.53 -6.60 23.35
N LYS A 281 5.71 -7.85 22.92
CA LYS A 281 6.59 -8.19 21.79
C LYS A 281 6.13 -7.52 20.49
N TRP A 282 4.83 -7.56 20.20
CA TRP A 282 4.24 -6.88 19.02
C TRP A 282 4.52 -5.38 19.06
N CYS A 283 4.20 -4.71 20.15
CA CYS A 283 4.41 -3.28 20.32
C CYS A 283 5.89 -2.89 20.21
N GLY A 284 6.79 -3.70 20.76
CA GLY A 284 8.24 -3.50 20.62
C GLY A 284 8.71 -3.59 19.16
N ILE A 285 8.17 -4.51 18.36
CA ILE A 285 8.44 -4.60 16.92
C ILE A 285 7.86 -3.36 16.22
N CYS A 286 6.62 -2.96 16.51
CA CYS A 286 5.99 -1.79 15.96
C CYS A 286 6.85 -0.53 16.17
N GLN A 287 7.25 -0.25 17.41
CA GLN A 287 8.09 0.92 17.75
C GLN A 287 9.46 0.89 17.05
N LYS A 288 10.07 -0.29 16.93
CA LYS A 288 11.35 -0.47 16.24
C LYS A 288 11.30 -0.03 14.78
N TYR A 289 10.18 -0.19 14.11
CA TYR A 289 10.04 0.08 12.67
C TYR A 289 9.13 1.28 12.35
N GLY A 290 8.92 2.18 13.32
CA GLY A 290 8.25 3.46 13.07
C GLY A 290 6.72 3.36 12.99
N ILE A 291 6.13 2.31 13.54
CA ILE A 291 4.69 2.24 13.77
C ILE A 291 4.38 3.00 15.06
N GLU A 292 3.71 4.13 14.92
CA GLU A 292 3.49 5.10 16.00
C GLU A 292 2.13 4.95 16.67
N TYR A 293 1.19 4.32 15.98
CA TYR A 293 -0.20 4.20 16.40
C TYR A 293 -0.64 2.75 16.50
N ILE A 294 -1.48 2.45 17.48
CA ILE A 294 -2.09 1.14 17.69
C ILE A 294 -3.58 1.22 17.32
N GLU A 295 -4.01 0.33 16.45
CA GLU A 295 -5.39 0.14 16.05
C GLU A 295 -5.93 -1.14 16.67
N VAL A 296 -6.84 -0.99 17.64
CA VAL A 296 -7.48 -2.13 18.32
C VAL A 296 -8.59 -2.67 17.42
N PRO A 297 -8.70 -3.99 17.20
CA PRO A 297 -9.71 -4.56 16.33
C PRO A 297 -11.12 -4.21 16.76
N HIS A 298 -12.05 -4.28 15.83
CA HIS A 298 -13.46 -4.04 16.05
C HIS A 298 -14.01 -4.86 17.22
N LEU A 299 -14.65 -4.18 18.16
CA LEU A 299 -15.23 -4.83 19.35
C LEU A 299 -16.43 -5.70 19.03
N PHE A 300 -17.03 -5.53 17.87
CA PHE A 300 -18.18 -6.30 17.39
C PHE A 300 -17.98 -6.70 15.93
N THR A 301 -18.77 -7.68 15.48
CA THR A 301 -18.69 -8.18 14.11
C THR A 301 -19.08 -7.11 13.08
N GLN A 302 -18.53 -7.22 11.89
CA GLN A 302 -18.79 -6.36 10.72
C GLN A 302 -20.28 -6.34 10.31
N TRP A 303 -20.67 -5.31 9.55
CA TRP A 303 -21.99 -5.15 8.94
C TRP A 303 -23.15 -5.27 9.93
N GLY A 304 -23.11 -4.44 10.95
CA GLY A 304 -24.21 -4.25 11.86
C GLY A 304 -24.00 -4.67 13.31
N ALA A 305 -22.77 -5.01 13.68
CA ALA A 305 -22.39 -5.25 15.09
C ALA A 305 -23.31 -6.23 15.84
N LYS A 306 -23.72 -7.32 15.18
CA LYS A 306 -24.74 -8.24 15.73
C LYS A 306 -24.20 -9.25 16.74
N ALA A 307 -22.93 -9.56 16.66
CA ALA A 307 -22.25 -10.57 17.49
C ALA A 307 -20.90 -10.08 17.99
N THR A 308 -20.28 -10.87 18.84
CA THR A 308 -18.94 -10.60 19.39
C THR A 308 -17.86 -11.16 18.48
N PRO A 309 -16.60 -10.65 18.55
CA PRO A 309 -15.46 -11.28 17.90
C PRO A 309 -15.16 -12.65 18.51
N LYS A 310 -14.40 -13.45 17.77
CA LYS A 310 -13.88 -14.74 18.27
C LYS A 310 -12.82 -14.49 19.33
N ILE A 311 -13.10 -14.92 20.56
CA ILE A 311 -12.17 -14.81 21.69
C ILE A 311 -12.05 -16.17 22.38
N LEU A 312 -10.81 -16.64 22.49
CA LEU A 312 -10.47 -17.85 23.25
C LEU A 312 -10.12 -17.48 24.68
N VAL A 313 -10.63 -18.25 25.62
CA VAL A 313 -10.46 -18.06 27.07
C VAL A 313 -10.02 -19.36 27.69
N GLU A 314 -9.00 -19.33 28.52
CA GLU A 314 -8.63 -20.45 29.37
C GLU A 314 -9.58 -20.52 30.57
N LYS A 315 -10.28 -21.64 30.68
CA LYS A 315 -11.18 -21.91 31.78
C LYS A 315 -10.91 -23.31 32.33
N GLU A 316 -10.66 -23.41 33.62
CA GLU A 316 -10.36 -24.69 34.30
C GLU A 316 -9.25 -25.51 33.58
N GLY A 317 -8.21 -24.81 33.08
CA GLY A 317 -7.07 -25.41 32.39
C GLY A 317 -7.37 -25.88 30.94
N ARG A 318 -8.47 -25.42 30.33
CA ARG A 318 -8.84 -25.70 28.94
C ARG A 318 -9.13 -24.42 28.18
N MET A 319 -8.66 -24.37 26.92
CA MET A 319 -9.01 -23.28 26.01
C MET A 319 -10.40 -23.49 25.44
N GLU A 320 -11.28 -22.53 25.66
CA GLU A 320 -12.66 -22.53 25.16
C GLU A 320 -12.91 -21.29 24.29
N LYS A 321 -13.64 -21.46 23.17
CA LYS A 321 -14.19 -20.32 22.41
C LYS A 321 -15.40 -19.76 23.16
N MET A 322 -15.14 -18.79 24.03
CA MET A 322 -16.18 -18.22 24.88
C MET A 322 -17.04 -17.20 24.11
N PHE A 323 -16.45 -16.43 23.20
CA PHE A 323 -17.11 -15.42 22.37
C PHE A 323 -16.92 -15.70 20.89
N GLY A 324 -17.80 -15.16 20.05
CA GLY A 324 -17.87 -15.35 18.61
C GLY A 324 -19.28 -15.16 18.08
N TRP A 325 -19.56 -15.56 16.85
CA TRP A 325 -20.87 -15.43 16.21
C TRP A 325 -22.06 -16.02 17.00
N HIS A 326 -21.82 -16.92 17.91
CA HIS A 326 -22.84 -17.53 18.77
C HIS A 326 -23.23 -16.66 19.97
N VAL A 327 -22.51 -15.57 20.24
CA VAL A 327 -22.79 -14.63 21.34
C VAL A 327 -23.20 -13.29 20.76
N LYS A 328 -24.37 -12.81 21.15
CA LYS A 328 -24.90 -11.52 20.70
C LYS A 328 -24.06 -10.35 21.24
N ALA A 329 -24.04 -9.25 20.51
CA ALA A 329 -23.35 -8.02 20.90
C ALA A 329 -23.84 -7.45 22.26
N ASP A 330 -25.12 -7.60 22.57
CA ASP A 330 -25.77 -7.13 23.80
C ASP A 330 -25.74 -8.16 24.95
N ASP A 331 -25.02 -9.26 24.78
CA ASP A 331 -24.95 -10.30 25.83
C ASP A 331 -24.26 -9.77 27.09
N PRO A 332 -24.90 -9.92 28.29
CA PRO A 332 -24.31 -9.44 29.54
C PRO A 332 -22.95 -10.03 29.87
N SER A 333 -22.66 -11.27 29.45
CA SER A 333 -21.34 -11.89 29.66
C SER A 333 -20.24 -11.19 28.90
N TYR A 334 -20.50 -10.78 27.65
CA TYR A 334 -19.55 -10.02 26.85
C TYR A 334 -19.33 -8.60 27.41
N ARG A 335 -20.41 -7.96 27.86
CA ARG A 335 -20.30 -6.66 28.53
C ARG A 335 -19.48 -6.76 29.82
N SER A 336 -19.65 -7.83 30.61
CA SER A 336 -18.84 -8.11 31.81
C SER A 336 -17.36 -8.30 31.46
N PHE A 337 -17.07 -9.04 30.37
CA PHE A 337 -15.72 -9.20 29.85
C PHE A 337 -15.10 -7.85 29.47
N LEU A 338 -15.79 -7.03 28.66
CA LEU A 338 -15.28 -5.73 28.21
C LEU A 338 -14.97 -4.79 29.40
N LYS A 339 -15.76 -4.81 30.47
CA LYS A 339 -15.51 -4.02 31.70
C LYS A 339 -14.18 -4.36 32.37
N SER A 340 -13.71 -5.60 32.26
CA SER A 340 -12.43 -6.02 32.81
C SER A 340 -11.30 -5.87 31.79
N PHE A 341 -11.57 -6.22 30.53
CA PHE A 341 -10.57 -6.30 29.48
C PHE A 341 -10.11 -4.91 29.01
N LEU A 342 -11.04 -4.00 28.65
CA LEU A 342 -10.65 -2.70 28.09
C LEU A 342 -9.80 -1.86 29.03
N PRO A 343 -10.14 -1.69 30.34
CA PRO A 343 -9.24 -0.96 31.25
C PRO A 343 -7.86 -1.61 31.43
N ALA A 344 -7.80 -2.95 31.42
CA ALA A 344 -6.53 -3.66 31.51
C ALA A 344 -5.67 -3.45 30.26
N LEU A 345 -6.26 -3.58 29.06
CA LEU A 345 -5.61 -3.32 27.78
C LEU A 345 -5.12 -1.87 27.66
N GLN A 346 -5.99 -0.90 28.00
CA GLN A 346 -5.67 0.53 27.97
C GLN A 346 -4.47 0.84 28.89
N LYS A 347 -4.49 0.31 30.11
CA LYS A 347 -3.38 0.46 31.07
C LYS A 347 -2.08 -0.14 30.51
N GLU A 348 -2.16 -1.32 29.89
CA GLU A 348 -1.01 -1.99 29.32
C GLU A 348 -0.40 -1.19 28.16
N LEU A 349 -1.20 -0.77 27.17
CA LEU A 349 -0.72 0.02 26.06
C LEU A 349 -0.07 1.35 26.50
N LEU A 350 -0.63 2.02 27.53
CA LEU A 350 0.01 3.20 28.12
C LEU A 350 1.35 2.85 28.80
N SER A 351 1.45 1.69 29.46
CA SER A 351 2.68 1.23 30.11
C SER A 351 3.80 0.91 29.10
N LEU A 352 3.41 0.51 27.88
CA LEU A 352 4.31 0.26 26.74
C LEU A 352 4.77 1.54 26.01
N GLY A 353 4.35 2.72 26.51
CA GLY A 353 4.81 4.03 26.03
C GLY A 353 3.95 4.69 24.97
N PHE A 354 2.81 4.12 24.60
CA PHE A 354 1.84 4.80 23.76
C PHE A 354 1.02 5.81 24.55
N THR A 355 0.59 6.90 23.93
CA THR A 355 -0.32 7.87 24.52
C THR A 355 -1.77 7.56 24.13
N LYS A 356 -2.74 8.23 24.75
CA LYS A 356 -4.15 8.06 24.35
C LYS A 356 -4.42 8.48 22.91
N GLU A 357 -3.69 9.47 22.41
CA GLU A 357 -3.77 10.01 21.06
C GLU A 357 -3.16 9.07 20.00
N GLN A 358 -2.47 8.03 20.45
CA GLN A 358 -1.86 7.01 19.60
C GLN A 358 -2.62 5.68 19.61
N ILE A 359 -3.72 5.58 20.33
CA ILE A 359 -4.51 4.34 20.46
C ILE A 359 -5.91 4.58 19.91
N TYR A 360 -6.28 3.83 18.88
CA TYR A 360 -7.56 3.91 18.19
C TYR A 360 -8.36 2.63 18.38
N PHE A 361 -9.66 2.80 18.63
CA PHE A 361 -10.62 1.71 18.78
C PHE A 361 -11.65 1.74 17.65
N HIS A 362 -12.27 0.60 17.39
CA HIS A 362 -13.40 0.44 16.48
C HIS A 362 -14.58 -0.21 17.19
N ILE A 363 -15.78 0.25 16.87
CA ILE A 363 -17.01 -0.43 17.30
C ILE A 363 -17.34 -1.54 16.31
N SER A 364 -17.55 -1.20 15.04
CA SER A 364 -17.90 -2.14 13.97
C SER A 364 -17.50 -1.59 12.61
N ASP A 365 -17.39 -2.46 11.62
CA ASP A 365 -17.03 -2.11 10.25
C ASP A 365 -18.26 -1.83 9.40
N GLU A 366 -18.24 -0.73 8.65
CA GLU A 366 -19.23 -0.28 7.65
C GLU A 366 -20.71 -0.44 8.08
N PRO A 367 -21.15 0.16 9.20
CA PRO A 367 -22.57 0.17 9.54
C PRO A 367 -23.36 0.97 8.51
N SER A 368 -24.51 0.46 8.09
CA SER A 368 -25.47 1.14 7.21
C SER A 368 -26.73 1.56 7.95
N ALA A 369 -27.58 2.37 7.32
CA ALA A 369 -28.85 2.79 7.90
C ALA A 369 -29.74 1.61 8.38
N GLU A 370 -29.67 0.46 7.72
CA GLU A 370 -30.37 -0.76 8.11
C GLU A 370 -29.83 -1.37 9.43
N HIS A 371 -28.61 -1.01 9.82
CA HIS A 371 -27.93 -1.51 11.01
C HIS A 371 -27.96 -0.53 12.19
N LEU A 372 -28.67 0.57 12.08
CA LEU A 372 -28.65 1.66 13.05
C LEU A 372 -28.93 1.20 14.49
N GLU A 373 -30.00 0.41 14.70
CA GLU A 373 -30.39 -0.06 16.04
C GLU A 373 -29.33 -0.99 16.66
N SER A 374 -28.81 -1.94 15.87
CA SER A 374 -27.79 -2.88 16.35
C SER A 374 -26.45 -2.19 16.62
N TYR A 375 -26.06 -1.24 15.76
CA TYR A 375 -24.85 -0.44 15.98
C TYR A 375 -24.98 0.43 17.26
N GLN A 376 -26.11 1.09 17.46
CA GLN A 376 -26.37 1.88 18.69
C GLN A 376 -26.30 1.02 19.95
N ALA A 377 -26.88 -0.17 19.93
CA ALA A 377 -26.81 -1.11 21.05
C ALA A 377 -25.36 -1.58 21.34
N ALA A 378 -24.60 -1.90 20.30
CA ALA A 378 -23.18 -2.27 20.41
C ALA A 378 -22.34 -1.09 20.94
N LYS A 379 -22.53 0.12 20.39
CA LYS A 379 -21.87 1.33 20.89
C LYS A 379 -22.17 1.59 22.36
N ALA A 380 -23.44 1.49 22.77
CA ALA A 380 -23.84 1.66 24.16
C ALA A 380 -23.21 0.63 25.11
N ALA A 381 -22.89 -0.58 24.61
CA ALA A 381 -22.21 -1.60 25.41
C ALA A 381 -20.72 -1.28 25.69
N ALA A 382 -20.09 -0.36 24.94
CA ALA A 382 -18.67 -0.04 25.06
C ALA A 382 -18.39 1.44 25.38
N SER A 383 -19.32 2.37 25.14
CA SER A 383 -19.08 3.83 25.14
C SER A 383 -18.54 4.38 26.46
N ASP A 384 -19.05 3.95 27.62
CA ASP A 384 -18.55 4.38 28.93
C ASP A 384 -17.14 3.87 29.23
N LEU A 385 -16.72 2.77 28.60
CA LEU A 385 -15.38 2.19 28.73
C LEU A 385 -14.38 2.84 27.78
N LEU A 386 -14.87 3.53 26.75
CA LEU A 386 -14.09 4.23 25.74
C LEU A 386 -14.16 5.75 25.90
N GLU A 387 -14.76 6.27 26.98
CA GLU A 387 -14.81 7.70 27.22
C GLU A 387 -13.41 8.32 27.30
N GLY A 388 -13.15 9.33 26.43
CA GLY A 388 -11.85 9.99 26.31
C GLY A 388 -10.79 9.20 25.54
N TRP A 389 -11.18 8.13 24.82
CA TRP A 389 -10.36 7.41 23.87
C TRP A 389 -10.80 7.71 22.43
N LEU A 390 -9.88 7.48 21.48
CA LEU A 390 -10.17 7.70 20.07
C LEU A 390 -10.92 6.50 19.49
N VAL A 391 -12.10 6.76 18.94
CA VAL A 391 -12.90 5.75 18.24
C VAL A 391 -13.13 6.21 16.81
N ILE A 392 -12.74 5.36 15.84
CA ILE A 392 -12.96 5.56 14.41
C ILE A 392 -13.74 4.38 13.86
N ASP A 393 -14.63 4.62 12.91
CA ASP A 393 -15.33 3.56 12.17
C ASP A 393 -15.44 3.95 10.70
N ALA A 394 -15.20 2.99 9.80
CA ALA A 394 -15.43 3.17 8.37
C ALA A 394 -16.92 3.42 8.13
N LEU A 395 -17.26 4.60 7.62
CA LEU A 395 -18.64 5.02 7.49
C LEU A 395 -18.81 6.13 6.45
N SER A 396 -19.58 5.85 5.41
CA SER A 396 -19.80 6.78 4.28
C SER A 396 -21.12 7.54 4.34
N ASP A 397 -22.00 7.22 5.29
CA ASP A 397 -23.29 7.89 5.48
C ASP A 397 -23.13 9.09 6.44
N PHE A 398 -23.20 10.32 5.89
CA PHE A 398 -23.05 11.56 6.65
C PHE A 398 -24.10 11.74 7.78
N ASP A 399 -25.30 11.18 7.61
CA ASP A 399 -26.37 11.26 8.62
C ASP A 399 -25.95 10.65 9.97
N PHE A 400 -25.09 9.65 9.98
CA PHE A 400 -24.58 9.06 11.23
C PHE A 400 -23.71 10.05 12.00
N TYR A 401 -22.89 10.82 11.30
CA TYR A 401 -22.09 11.88 11.90
C TYR A 401 -22.98 13.01 12.42
N GLU A 402 -23.92 13.51 11.59
CA GLU A 402 -24.83 14.59 11.96
C GLU A 402 -25.68 14.25 13.19
N LYS A 403 -26.09 12.97 13.33
CA LYS A 403 -26.81 12.46 14.50
C LYS A 403 -25.92 12.16 15.72
N GLY A 404 -24.61 12.41 15.64
CA GLY A 404 -23.66 12.16 16.73
C GLY A 404 -23.40 10.67 17.03
N LEU A 405 -23.69 9.79 16.09
CA LEU A 405 -23.52 8.34 16.27
C LEU A 405 -22.08 7.90 16.08
N VAL A 406 -21.33 8.57 15.22
CA VAL A 406 -19.90 8.38 15.01
C VAL A 406 -19.20 9.73 15.15
N GLU A 407 -18.24 9.83 16.05
CA GLU A 407 -17.53 11.09 16.32
C GLU A 407 -16.42 11.36 15.31
N ARG A 408 -15.73 10.31 14.88
CA ARG A 408 -14.63 10.34 13.91
C ARG A 408 -14.90 9.37 12.77
N PRO A 409 -15.72 9.81 11.79
CA PRO A 409 -16.04 8.99 10.64
C PRO A 409 -14.85 8.86 9.71
N VAL A 410 -14.71 7.66 9.10
CA VAL A 410 -13.78 7.41 8.01
C VAL A 410 -14.59 7.18 6.73
N PRO A 411 -14.98 8.23 5.98
CA PRO A 411 -15.76 8.08 4.75
C PRO A 411 -14.91 7.55 3.60
N ALA A 412 -15.54 6.78 2.72
CA ALA A 412 -14.95 6.44 1.44
C ALA A 412 -14.70 7.70 0.60
N ASN A 413 -13.63 7.70 -0.19
CA ASN A 413 -13.20 8.88 -0.94
C ASN A 413 -14.22 9.40 -1.97
N ASN A 414 -15.15 8.58 -2.43
CA ASN A 414 -16.28 8.99 -3.26
C ASN A 414 -17.47 9.58 -2.46
N HIS A 415 -17.45 9.49 -1.14
CA HIS A 415 -18.47 10.02 -0.22
C HIS A 415 -17.95 11.11 0.71
N ILE A 416 -16.70 11.54 0.56
CA ILE A 416 -16.02 12.46 1.48
C ILE A 416 -16.56 13.91 1.42
N GLN A 417 -17.14 14.33 0.28
CA GLN A 417 -17.48 15.73 0.06
C GLN A 417 -18.41 16.33 1.12
N PRO A 418 -19.50 15.68 1.56
CA PRO A 418 -20.34 16.22 2.64
C PRO A 418 -19.58 16.45 3.95
N PHE A 419 -18.65 15.58 4.29
CA PHE A 419 -17.82 15.72 5.50
C PHE A 419 -16.85 16.90 5.39
N ALA A 420 -16.24 17.08 4.21
CA ALA A 420 -15.36 18.22 3.94
C ALA A 420 -16.13 19.55 3.93
N ASP A 421 -17.30 19.62 3.30
CA ASP A 421 -18.13 20.82 3.24
C ASP A 421 -18.58 21.28 4.64
N HIS A 422 -18.76 20.34 5.58
CA HIS A 422 -19.09 20.61 6.98
C HIS A 422 -17.87 20.76 7.89
N GLN A 423 -16.65 20.76 7.31
CA GLN A 423 -15.40 20.95 8.03
C GLN A 423 -15.25 19.99 9.22
N VAL A 424 -15.58 18.71 9.02
CA VAL A 424 -15.43 17.67 10.06
C VAL A 424 -13.96 17.67 10.54
N PRO A 425 -13.72 17.86 11.84
CA PRO A 425 -12.36 17.91 12.36
C PRO A 425 -11.67 16.54 12.27
N ASP A 426 -10.34 16.56 12.13
CA ASP A 426 -9.53 15.34 12.01
C ASP A 426 -10.09 14.35 10.97
N LEU A 427 -10.47 14.85 9.79
CA LEU A 427 -11.14 14.08 8.75
C LEU A 427 -10.22 12.94 8.23
N TRP A 428 -10.78 11.75 8.18
CA TRP A 428 -10.17 10.58 7.58
C TRP A 428 -10.78 10.27 6.22
N THR A 429 -10.16 9.35 5.48
CA THR A 429 -10.75 8.76 4.28
C THR A 429 -10.23 7.36 4.04
N TYR A 430 -10.96 6.57 3.24
CA TYR A 430 -10.52 5.26 2.76
C TYR A 430 -10.95 5.05 1.31
N TYR A 431 -10.41 4.02 0.69
CA TYR A 431 -10.97 3.39 -0.49
C TYR A 431 -10.84 1.86 -0.38
N CYS A 432 -11.68 1.13 -1.12
CA CYS A 432 -11.65 -0.31 -1.25
C CYS A 432 -12.15 -0.75 -2.63
N CYS A 433 -12.58 -2.00 -2.78
CA CYS A 433 -13.10 -2.57 -4.04
C CYS A 433 -14.27 -1.78 -4.66
N SER A 434 -15.03 -1.02 -3.86
CA SER A 434 -16.20 -0.27 -4.31
C SER A 434 -15.86 1.08 -4.94
N GLN A 435 -14.71 1.67 -4.63
CA GLN A 435 -14.26 2.97 -5.13
C GLN A 435 -13.52 2.81 -6.47
N LYS A 436 -14.28 2.61 -7.56
CA LYS A 436 -13.78 2.23 -8.89
C LYS A 436 -14.05 3.26 -9.98
N TYR A 437 -14.94 4.22 -9.78
CA TYR A 437 -15.41 5.16 -10.80
C TYR A 437 -14.95 6.58 -10.47
N GLN A 438 -14.13 7.17 -11.33
CA GLN A 438 -13.58 8.54 -11.27
C GLN A 438 -12.74 8.91 -10.03
N VAL A 439 -12.59 8.05 -9.06
CA VAL A 439 -11.83 8.30 -7.82
C VAL A 439 -10.44 7.68 -7.85
N PRO A 440 -9.50 8.16 -7.03
CA PRO A 440 -8.24 7.48 -6.79
C PRO A 440 -8.46 6.09 -6.22
N ASN A 441 -7.66 5.13 -6.67
CA ASN A 441 -7.54 3.81 -6.08
C ASN A 441 -6.27 3.12 -6.62
N ARG A 442 -5.97 1.89 -6.18
CA ARG A 442 -4.73 1.17 -6.44
C ARG A 442 -4.88 -0.14 -7.21
N PHE A 443 -5.97 -0.38 -7.93
CA PHE A 443 -6.15 -1.63 -8.68
C PHE A 443 -5.05 -1.81 -9.74
N PHE A 444 -4.75 -3.05 -10.08
CA PHE A 444 -3.76 -3.36 -11.13
C PHE A 444 -4.07 -2.68 -12.45
N SER A 445 -5.33 -2.60 -12.77
CA SER A 445 -5.86 -2.03 -14.01
C SER A 445 -5.87 -0.51 -14.06
N MET A 446 -5.64 0.18 -12.93
CA MET A 446 -5.56 1.64 -12.88
C MET A 446 -4.15 2.15 -13.17
N PRO A 447 -3.98 3.32 -13.81
CA PRO A 447 -2.70 4.02 -13.86
C PRO A 447 -2.16 4.31 -12.47
N SER A 448 -0.83 4.22 -12.29
CA SER A 448 -0.19 4.53 -11.00
C SER A 448 -0.44 5.98 -10.54
N ALA A 449 -0.65 6.90 -11.47
CA ALA A 449 -0.99 8.29 -11.15
C ALA A 449 -2.28 8.41 -10.32
N ARG A 450 -3.27 7.52 -10.52
CA ARG A 450 -4.50 7.49 -9.70
C ARG A 450 -4.26 7.08 -8.25
N ASN A 451 -3.21 6.32 -7.98
CA ASN A 451 -2.80 5.99 -6.63
C ASN A 451 -2.01 7.16 -6.01
N ARG A 452 -1.01 7.69 -6.72
CA ARG A 452 -0.12 8.74 -6.21
C ARG A 452 -0.82 10.07 -5.93
N ILE A 453 -1.83 10.46 -6.74
CA ILE A 453 -2.56 11.73 -6.57
C ILE A 453 -3.25 11.83 -5.20
N MET A 454 -3.47 10.70 -4.51
CA MET A 454 -4.01 10.70 -3.15
C MET A 454 -3.25 11.65 -2.22
N GLY A 455 -1.93 11.73 -2.32
CA GLY A 455 -1.14 12.64 -1.48
C GLY A 455 -1.52 14.11 -1.67
N VAL A 456 -1.69 14.54 -2.91
CA VAL A 456 -2.13 15.92 -3.23
C VAL A 456 -3.55 16.18 -2.72
N LEU A 457 -4.46 15.22 -2.91
CA LEU A 457 -5.85 15.36 -2.45
C LEU A 457 -5.93 15.36 -0.92
N MET A 458 -5.19 14.49 -0.25
CA MET A 458 -5.13 14.47 1.22
C MET A 458 -4.57 15.78 1.78
N TYR A 459 -3.53 16.35 1.14
CA TYR A 459 -3.04 17.68 1.48
C TYR A 459 -4.12 18.76 1.34
N LEU A 460 -4.79 18.83 0.19
CA LEU A 460 -5.82 19.85 -0.08
C LEU A 460 -7.01 19.79 0.88
N TYR A 461 -7.41 18.58 1.26
CA TYR A 461 -8.56 18.33 2.13
C TYR A 461 -8.19 18.24 3.63
N HIS A 462 -6.93 18.52 4.01
CA HIS A 462 -6.45 18.41 5.39
C HIS A 462 -6.78 17.06 6.04
N ILE A 463 -6.58 15.98 5.28
CA ILE A 463 -6.87 14.63 5.76
C ILE A 463 -5.90 14.24 6.87
N ARG A 464 -6.44 13.90 8.03
CA ARG A 464 -5.67 13.45 9.20
C ARG A 464 -5.29 11.97 9.12
N GLY A 465 -6.13 11.15 8.50
CA GLY A 465 -5.86 9.71 8.41
C GLY A 465 -6.36 9.07 7.12
N PHE A 466 -5.63 8.05 6.68
CA PHE A 466 -5.96 7.24 5.52
C PHE A 466 -5.98 5.76 5.90
N LEU A 467 -7.07 5.09 5.57
CA LEU A 467 -7.29 3.69 5.87
C LEU A 467 -7.45 2.85 4.60
N HIS A 468 -6.90 1.64 4.61
CA HIS A 468 -7.24 0.57 3.67
C HIS A 468 -7.28 -0.78 4.40
N TRP A 469 -8.24 -1.63 4.05
CA TRP A 469 -8.49 -2.90 4.73
C TRP A 469 -7.49 -4.03 4.40
N GLY A 470 -6.75 -3.93 3.29
CA GLY A 470 -5.96 -5.02 2.74
C GLY A 470 -4.46 -4.69 2.62
N TYR A 471 -3.66 -4.91 3.67
CA TYR A 471 -2.21 -4.93 3.59
C TYR A 471 -1.72 -6.27 3.02
N ASN A 472 -2.14 -7.37 3.64
CA ASN A 472 -1.70 -8.73 3.33
C ASN A 472 -2.85 -9.77 3.53
N PHE A 473 -4.04 -9.45 3.03
CA PHE A 473 -5.18 -10.34 3.10
C PHE A 473 -5.09 -11.41 2.01
N TYR A 474 -4.71 -12.64 2.41
CA TYR A 474 -4.49 -13.78 1.51
C TYR A 474 -5.58 -14.83 1.64
N ASN A 475 -6.83 -14.38 1.72
CA ASN A 475 -8.00 -15.24 1.73
C ASN A 475 -8.96 -14.86 0.58
N SER A 476 -9.83 -15.79 0.21
CA SER A 476 -11.01 -15.49 -0.61
C SER A 476 -12.01 -14.64 0.17
N VAL A 477 -13.02 -14.10 -0.49
CA VAL A 477 -14.11 -13.34 0.15
C VAL A 477 -14.73 -14.16 1.29
N LEU A 478 -15.03 -13.47 2.39
CA LEU A 478 -15.55 -14.05 3.63
C LEU A 478 -14.64 -15.12 4.24
N SER A 479 -13.35 -15.07 3.92
CA SER A 479 -12.30 -15.98 4.43
C SER A 479 -12.63 -17.46 4.32
N LYS A 480 -13.28 -17.86 3.21
CA LYS A 480 -13.71 -19.25 3.00
C LYS A 480 -12.56 -20.17 2.63
N GLU A 481 -11.57 -19.65 1.91
CA GLU A 481 -10.42 -20.40 1.41
C GLU A 481 -9.16 -19.54 1.50
N HIS A 482 -8.01 -20.16 1.78
CA HIS A 482 -6.72 -19.50 1.64
C HIS A 482 -6.35 -19.43 0.16
N ILE A 483 -5.86 -18.27 -0.29
CA ILE A 483 -5.43 -18.08 -1.66
C ILE A 483 -3.91 -17.96 -1.77
N ASN A 484 -3.38 -18.28 -2.96
CA ASN A 484 -2.01 -17.95 -3.31
C ASN A 484 -1.99 -16.57 -4.02
N PRO A 485 -1.49 -15.49 -3.39
CA PRO A 485 -1.55 -14.14 -3.95
C PRO A 485 -0.71 -13.93 -5.22
N PHE A 486 0.12 -14.90 -5.60
CA PHE A 486 0.81 -14.90 -6.89
C PHE A 486 -0.06 -15.41 -8.05
N LEU A 487 -1.15 -16.10 -7.76
CA LEU A 487 -2.03 -16.73 -8.74
C LEU A 487 -3.46 -16.18 -8.69
N ASP A 488 -3.99 -15.98 -7.49
CA ASP A 488 -5.28 -15.34 -7.24
C ASP A 488 -5.04 -13.96 -6.62
N THR A 489 -5.24 -12.91 -7.41
CA THR A 489 -5.05 -11.52 -7.01
C THR A 489 -6.37 -10.78 -6.78
N HIS A 490 -7.50 -11.53 -6.77
CA HIS A 490 -8.86 -11.00 -6.79
C HIS A 490 -9.80 -11.69 -5.78
N ALA A 491 -9.23 -12.42 -4.81
CA ALA A 491 -9.94 -13.11 -3.74
C ALA A 491 -11.12 -13.99 -4.25
N ASN A 492 -10.83 -14.84 -5.25
CA ASN A 492 -11.81 -15.70 -5.93
C ASN A 492 -12.96 -14.90 -6.59
N TYR A 493 -12.61 -13.91 -7.42
CA TYR A 493 -13.52 -13.03 -8.19
C TYR A 493 -14.42 -12.12 -7.33
N ALA A 494 -14.03 -11.81 -6.10
CA ALA A 494 -14.78 -10.92 -5.23
C ALA A 494 -14.35 -9.45 -5.39
N PHE A 495 -13.05 -9.19 -5.51
CA PHE A 495 -12.49 -7.84 -5.54
C PHE A 495 -11.65 -7.63 -6.79
N PRO A 496 -11.61 -6.42 -7.37
CA PRO A 496 -10.68 -6.12 -8.45
C PRO A 496 -9.24 -6.42 -8.02
N SER A 497 -8.46 -7.00 -8.93
CA SER A 497 -7.08 -7.39 -8.63
C SER A 497 -6.27 -6.24 -8.05
N GLY A 498 -5.63 -6.47 -6.91
CA GLY A 498 -4.83 -5.51 -6.18
C GLY A 498 -5.54 -4.83 -5.01
N ASP A 499 -6.83 -5.10 -4.78
CA ASP A 499 -7.54 -4.53 -3.63
C ASP A 499 -7.12 -5.24 -2.32
N SER A 500 -7.24 -6.56 -2.24
CA SER A 500 -7.11 -7.33 -1.00
C SER A 500 -5.70 -7.35 -0.37
N PHE A 501 -4.66 -7.05 -1.12
CA PHE A 501 -3.30 -6.95 -0.57
C PHE A 501 -2.43 -5.94 -1.31
N LEU A 502 -1.48 -5.38 -0.58
CA LEU A 502 -0.50 -4.42 -1.07
C LEU A 502 0.89 -5.06 -1.28
N VAL A 503 1.20 -6.06 -0.50
CA VAL A 503 2.50 -6.75 -0.47
C VAL A 503 2.31 -8.25 -0.71
N TYR A 504 3.38 -8.91 -1.14
CA TYR A 504 3.40 -10.34 -1.43
C TYR A 504 4.19 -11.10 -0.36
N PRO A 505 3.78 -12.32 0.00
CA PRO A 505 4.60 -13.18 0.85
C PRO A 505 5.84 -13.60 0.04
N GLY A 506 7.01 -13.28 0.53
CA GLY A 506 8.27 -13.60 -0.15
C GLY A 506 8.85 -14.95 0.28
N ILE A 507 10.04 -15.24 -0.22
CA ILE A 507 10.76 -16.45 0.16
C ILE A 507 11.32 -16.30 1.58
N GLU A 508 11.29 -17.36 2.37
CA GLU A 508 11.85 -17.41 3.72
C GLU A 508 11.26 -16.34 4.67
N GLY A 509 9.97 -16.03 4.51
CA GLY A 509 9.27 -15.07 5.37
C GLY A 509 9.53 -13.60 5.06
N LYS A 510 10.40 -13.28 4.09
CA LYS A 510 10.70 -11.88 3.71
C LYS A 510 9.71 -11.38 2.66
N PRO A 511 8.89 -10.37 2.99
CA PRO A 511 7.88 -9.88 2.05
C PRO A 511 8.50 -9.21 0.83
N TRP A 512 7.74 -9.22 -0.26
CA TRP A 512 8.07 -8.46 -1.46
C TRP A 512 7.06 -7.32 -1.64
N SER A 513 7.59 -6.13 -1.91
CA SER A 513 6.79 -4.94 -2.18
C SER A 513 6.09 -5.02 -3.55
N SER A 514 5.27 -4.05 -3.85
CA SER A 514 4.60 -3.87 -5.13
C SER A 514 4.82 -2.46 -5.69
N ILE A 515 4.63 -2.27 -7.01
CA ILE A 515 4.57 -0.92 -7.61
C ILE A 515 3.53 -0.08 -6.87
N ARG A 516 2.39 -0.65 -6.52
CA ARG A 516 1.30 0.06 -5.83
C ARG A 516 1.73 0.57 -4.45
N GLY A 517 2.45 -0.24 -3.67
CA GLY A 517 2.97 0.15 -2.37
C GLY A 517 4.00 1.29 -2.47
N GLU A 518 4.97 1.16 -3.39
CA GLU A 518 5.97 2.21 -3.59
C GLU A 518 5.36 3.52 -4.11
N VAL A 519 4.41 3.43 -5.03
CA VAL A 519 3.70 4.60 -5.57
C VAL A 519 2.82 5.27 -4.50
N GLN A 520 2.18 4.50 -3.64
CA GLN A 520 1.39 5.03 -2.53
C GLN A 520 2.29 5.80 -1.53
N ARG A 521 3.46 5.22 -1.19
CA ARG A 521 4.46 5.92 -0.39
C ARG A 521 4.92 7.22 -1.05
N GLN A 522 5.20 7.21 -2.36
CA GLN A 522 5.53 8.44 -3.10
C GLN A 522 4.42 9.48 -3.02
N GLY A 523 3.15 9.08 -3.01
CA GLY A 523 2.02 10.00 -2.79
C GLY A 523 2.05 10.63 -1.39
N ILE A 524 2.37 9.87 -0.35
CA ILE A 524 2.55 10.38 1.01
C ILE A 524 3.75 11.32 1.08
N ASP A 525 4.86 10.99 0.41
CA ASP A 525 6.03 11.87 0.32
C ASP A 525 5.70 13.17 -0.45
N ASP A 526 4.83 13.13 -1.46
CA ASP A 526 4.33 14.35 -2.14
C ASP A 526 3.54 15.24 -1.17
N MET A 527 2.65 14.68 -0.33
CA MET A 527 1.93 15.42 0.69
C MET A 527 2.90 16.11 1.65
N ARG A 528 3.88 15.39 2.17
CA ARG A 528 4.90 15.91 3.09
C ARG A 528 5.78 17.00 2.44
N ALA A 529 6.07 16.87 1.14
CA ALA A 529 6.80 17.89 0.39
C ALA A 529 5.97 19.16 0.17
N LEU A 530 4.65 19.04 -0.02
CA LEU A 530 3.73 20.19 -0.04
C LEU A 530 3.66 20.87 1.32
N GLU A 531 3.61 20.11 2.42
CA GLU A 531 3.68 20.64 3.80
C GLU A 531 4.99 21.35 4.08
N ALA A 532 6.13 20.81 3.61
CA ALA A 532 7.42 21.47 3.71
C ALA A 532 7.46 22.79 2.92
N LEU A 533 6.89 22.82 1.73
CA LEU A 533 6.79 24.06 0.94
C LEU A 533 5.83 25.06 1.59
N GLU A 534 4.71 24.60 2.17
CA GLU A 534 3.78 25.46 2.91
C GLU A 534 4.47 26.16 4.09
N ALA A 535 5.31 25.43 4.81
CA ALA A 535 6.09 26.01 5.92
C ALA A 535 7.05 27.11 5.46
N LEU A 536 7.54 27.07 4.21
CA LEU A 536 8.46 28.07 3.63
C LEU A 536 7.71 29.23 2.95
N ALA A 537 6.69 28.93 2.15
CA ALA A 537 6.05 29.87 1.23
C ALA A 537 4.61 30.26 1.61
N GLY A 538 4.00 29.55 2.55
CA GLY A 538 2.58 29.69 2.93
C GLY A 538 1.62 28.90 2.05
N ARG A 539 0.43 28.62 2.57
CA ARG A 539 -0.60 27.77 1.95
C ARG A 539 -1.04 28.28 0.57
N GLU A 540 -1.29 29.59 0.45
CA GLU A 540 -1.76 30.21 -0.79
C GLU A 540 -0.79 29.96 -1.96
N ALA A 541 0.51 30.10 -1.72
CA ALA A 541 1.54 29.86 -2.76
C ALA A 541 1.60 28.38 -3.19
N VAL A 542 1.33 27.43 -2.26
CA VAL A 542 1.27 26.01 -2.56
C VAL A 542 0.03 25.68 -3.39
N GLU A 543 -1.13 26.22 -3.03
CA GLU A 543 -2.38 26.02 -3.77
C GLU A 543 -2.31 26.63 -5.17
N GLU A 544 -1.73 27.84 -5.33
CA GLU A 544 -1.48 28.44 -6.64
C GLU A 544 -0.64 27.50 -7.53
N LEU A 545 0.39 26.87 -6.95
CA LEU A 545 1.25 25.94 -7.67
C LEU A 545 0.52 24.63 -8.05
N ILE A 546 -0.32 24.09 -7.15
CA ILE A 546 -1.13 22.89 -7.42
C ILE A 546 -2.14 23.16 -8.54
N TYR A 547 -2.78 24.34 -8.54
CA TYR A 547 -3.84 24.68 -9.49
C TYR A 547 -3.31 25.34 -10.77
N GLU A 548 -2.01 25.55 -10.91
CA GLU A 548 -1.45 26.16 -12.12
C GLU A 548 -1.79 25.38 -13.38
N GLY A 549 -2.48 26.05 -14.32
CA GLY A 549 -2.96 25.42 -15.55
C GLY A 549 -4.21 24.54 -15.39
N GLN A 550 -4.88 24.61 -14.23
CA GLN A 550 -6.12 23.87 -13.98
C GLN A 550 -7.33 24.81 -13.97
N ASP A 551 -8.41 24.39 -14.60
CA ASP A 551 -9.63 25.21 -14.74
C ASP A 551 -10.54 25.19 -13.50
N LYS A 552 -10.37 24.20 -12.61
CA LYS A 552 -11.27 23.95 -11.47
C LYS A 552 -10.50 23.43 -10.26
N PRO A 553 -10.99 23.72 -9.05
CA PRO A 553 -10.50 23.07 -7.84
C PRO A 553 -10.63 21.54 -7.92
N PHE A 554 -9.68 20.83 -7.32
CA PHE A 554 -9.71 19.38 -7.28
C PHE A 554 -10.72 18.87 -6.25
N THR A 555 -11.36 17.77 -6.61
CA THR A 555 -12.13 16.94 -5.70
C THR A 555 -11.69 15.49 -5.85
N PHE A 556 -12.12 14.61 -4.95
CA PHE A 556 -11.80 13.18 -5.09
C PHE A 556 -12.40 12.54 -6.35
N THR A 557 -13.32 13.19 -7.04
CA THR A 557 -13.90 12.73 -8.32
C THR A 557 -13.45 13.55 -9.52
N SER A 558 -12.74 14.65 -9.33
CA SER A 558 -12.26 15.54 -10.39
C SER A 558 -10.86 16.05 -10.07
N TYR A 559 -9.86 15.47 -10.69
CA TYR A 559 -8.43 15.75 -10.50
C TYR A 559 -7.65 15.37 -11.78
N PRO A 560 -6.40 15.84 -11.95
CA PRO A 560 -5.55 15.43 -13.07
C PRO A 560 -5.21 13.94 -12.97
N LYS A 561 -5.47 13.18 -14.04
CA LYS A 561 -5.26 11.72 -14.10
C LYS A 561 -3.94 11.31 -14.76
N GLU A 562 -3.23 12.27 -15.35
CA GLU A 562 -2.00 12.03 -16.10
C GLU A 562 -0.76 12.05 -15.20
N ALA A 563 0.16 11.12 -15.43
CA ALA A 563 1.43 11.06 -14.70
C ALA A 563 2.27 12.33 -14.87
N SER A 564 2.18 12.96 -16.05
CA SER A 564 2.90 14.21 -16.38
C SER A 564 2.57 15.34 -15.41
N TYR A 565 1.31 15.45 -14.95
CA TYR A 565 0.94 16.43 -13.95
C TYR A 565 1.74 16.25 -12.64
N LEU A 566 1.84 15.04 -12.14
CA LEU A 566 2.54 14.75 -10.89
C LEU A 566 4.05 14.98 -11.00
N TYR A 567 4.67 14.61 -12.11
CA TYR A 567 6.09 14.89 -12.35
C TYR A 567 6.34 16.40 -12.45
N GLU A 568 5.48 17.13 -13.16
CA GLU A 568 5.59 18.57 -13.29
C GLU A 568 5.35 19.28 -11.94
N LEU A 569 4.35 18.86 -11.16
CA LEU A 569 4.11 19.38 -9.81
C LEU A 569 5.35 19.19 -8.93
N ARG A 570 5.98 18.01 -8.93
CA ARG A 570 7.21 17.74 -8.16
C ARG A 570 8.37 18.64 -8.60
N ARG A 571 8.54 18.84 -9.90
CA ARG A 571 9.54 19.76 -10.44
C ARG A 571 9.31 21.17 -9.93
N LYS A 572 8.07 21.66 -9.98
CA LYS A 572 7.69 23.00 -9.52
C LYS A 572 7.86 23.19 -8.01
N ILE A 573 7.49 22.18 -7.19
CA ILE A 573 7.75 22.18 -5.76
C ILE A 573 9.25 22.39 -5.50
N GLY A 574 10.11 21.62 -6.14
CA GLY A 574 11.56 21.75 -6.00
C GLY A 574 12.09 23.11 -6.45
N GLU A 575 11.59 23.66 -7.56
CA GLU A 575 11.98 24.98 -8.04
C GLU A 575 11.53 26.08 -7.07
N LYS A 576 10.30 26.00 -6.57
CA LYS A 576 9.78 26.96 -5.63
C LYS A 576 10.53 26.93 -4.29
N MET A 577 10.86 25.75 -3.79
CA MET A 577 11.66 25.63 -2.56
C MET A 577 13.03 26.31 -2.66
N LYS A 578 13.69 26.22 -3.81
CA LYS A 578 15.00 26.85 -4.04
C LYS A 578 14.99 28.39 -3.91
N GLU A 579 13.83 29.02 -4.00
CA GLU A 579 13.69 30.45 -3.77
C GLU A 579 13.86 30.83 -2.28
N TYR A 580 13.72 29.81 -1.38
CA TYR A 580 13.75 29.99 0.08
C TYR A 580 14.94 29.29 0.76
N LEU A 581 15.61 28.36 0.06
CA LEU A 581 16.78 27.63 0.56
C LEU A 581 18.08 28.28 0.11
#